data_396098fd1e1f56cbbc1e6f27ce7478c8
#
_entry.id   396098fd1e1f56cbbc1e6f27ce7478c8
#
_cell.length_a   1.000
_cell.length_b   1.000
_cell.length_c   1.000
_cell.angle_alpha   90.00
_cell.angle_beta   90.00
_cell.angle_gamma   90.00
#
_symmetry.space_group_name_H-M   'P 1'
#
loop_
_entity.id
_entity.type
_entity.pdbx_description
1 polymer ?
#
loop_
_entity_poly.entity_id
_entity_poly.type
_entity_poly.pdbx_seq_one_letter_code
_entity_poly.pdbx_strand_id
1 'polypeptide(L)'
;PTERISASLDTNSVYTMLAPNCLHVRRNAGSVTSSIGASNTGFSPKSMFLIFIALILSRKGSEILLYPEKTLPLHRNITITEMSYTIKDFEIMAPVGSRESLAAALHAGADSIYFGIESLNMRARSASTFTIDDLREIAKICDEHGVKSYLTINTIIYDEDIALMRKIVDAAKEAGISAVIAADVAVMAYCNEVGQEVHLSTQLNISNAEALKFYSRFADVVVLARELNLKQVRKIYDAIQEQQIKGPMGELVRIEMFCHGALCMAVSGKCYLSLNELNASANRGACMQVCRRAYTVKDKESDIELEVDNQYIMSPKDLKTIHFMDEMIEAGVRVFKIEGRARGPEYVRTVVECYKEAIQSYIDGTFSDEKVANWDERLKTVFNRGFWNGYYLGQRLGEWSKNYGSEATERKVYAGRGIKYFSNIGVAEFLIEASEIKVGDKLLITGPTTGAMYVTLDEARVELKTVDVVKKGVHVSFKVPDRIRPSDRLYRMVPAEELKAKRKE
;
A
#
# COMPACT_ATOMS: atom_id res chain seq x y z
N PRO A 1 -13.94 16.80 -37.60
CA PRO A 1 -13.72 15.80 -38.61
C PRO A 1 -12.34 15.22 -38.40
N THR A 2 -12.30 13.97 -38.03
CA THR A 2 -11.06 13.20 -37.87
C THR A 2 -10.53 12.89 -39.26
N GLU A 3 -9.55 13.62 -39.74
CA GLU A 3 -8.81 13.21 -40.91
C GLU A 3 -7.93 12.03 -40.58
N ARG A 4 -8.26 10.87 -41.15
CA ARG A 4 -7.39 9.69 -41.15
C ARG A 4 -6.24 9.98 -42.13
N ILE A 5 -5.03 10.08 -41.62
CA ILE A 5 -3.83 10.03 -42.45
C ILE A 5 -3.45 8.57 -42.57
N SER A 6 -3.77 7.95 -43.71
CA SER A 6 -3.32 6.61 -44.05
C SER A 6 -2.01 6.71 -44.84
N ALA A 7 -0.97 6.05 -44.37
CA ALA A 7 0.21 5.81 -45.18
C ALA A 7 0.02 4.45 -45.90
N SER A 8 -0.22 4.46 -47.19
CA SER A 8 -0.21 3.24 -48.03
C SER A 8 1.18 3.03 -48.60
N LEU A 9 1.73 1.83 -48.40
CA LEU A 9 2.95 1.39 -49.06
C LEU A 9 2.55 0.83 -50.44
N ASP A 10 2.69 1.61 -51.49
CA ASP A 10 2.62 1.08 -52.84
C ASP A 10 4.03 0.73 -53.30
N THR A 11 4.17 -0.31 -54.12
CA THR A 11 5.44 -0.92 -54.47
C THR A 11 6.44 0.01 -55.15
N ASN A 12 6.01 1.21 -55.58
CA ASN A 12 6.83 2.15 -56.31
C ASN A 12 6.97 3.58 -55.74
N SER A 13 6.18 3.97 -54.77
CA SER A 13 6.36 5.26 -54.07
C SER A 13 5.51 5.38 -52.80
N VAL A 14 6.08 5.95 -51.73
CA VAL A 14 5.39 6.23 -50.46
C VAL A 14 5.31 7.74 -50.28
N TYR A 15 4.11 8.23 -50.06
CA TYR A 15 3.87 9.63 -49.71
C TYR A 15 3.33 9.68 -48.29
N THR A 16 3.98 10.45 -47.43
CA THR A 16 3.46 10.74 -46.10
C THR A 16 3.10 12.22 -46.07
N MET A 17 1.82 12.53 -45.91
CA MET A 17 1.34 13.88 -45.75
C MET A 17 1.12 14.16 -44.27
N LEU A 18 1.89 15.03 -43.68
CA LEU A 18 1.66 15.57 -42.34
C LEU A 18 1.02 16.95 -42.51
N ALA A 19 -0.07 17.23 -41.75
CA ALA A 19 -0.97 18.39 -41.82
C ALA A 19 -0.30 19.77 -42.09
N PRO A 20 -1.03 20.85 -42.44
CA PRO A 20 -0.43 22.06 -43.01
C PRO A 20 0.69 22.62 -42.14
N ASN A 21 1.88 22.76 -42.72
CA ASN A 21 3.19 23.12 -42.19
C ASN A 21 4.14 21.92 -41.92
N CYS A 22 3.93 20.78 -42.54
CA CYS A 22 4.68 19.57 -42.29
C CYS A 22 5.51 19.09 -43.46
N LEU A 23 6.52 18.27 -43.13
CA LEU A 23 7.54 17.72 -44.02
C LEU A 23 6.94 16.82 -45.11
N HIS A 24 7.32 17.05 -46.40
CA HIS A 24 7.07 16.13 -47.48
C HIS A 24 8.28 15.18 -47.66
N VAL A 25 8.06 13.87 -47.55
CA VAL A 25 9.09 12.87 -47.83
C VAL A 25 8.66 12.06 -49.07
N ARG A 26 9.46 12.11 -50.12
CA ARG A 26 9.26 11.32 -51.35
C ARG A 26 10.30 10.20 -51.44
N ARG A 27 9.88 9.01 -51.74
CA ARG A 27 10.76 7.86 -51.94
C ARG A 27 10.58 7.30 -53.35
N ASN A 28 11.66 7.19 -54.13
CA ASN A 28 11.66 6.47 -55.40
C ASN A 28 12.40 5.16 -55.24
N ALA A 29 11.89 4.13 -55.94
CA ALA A 29 12.51 2.79 -55.94
C ALA A 29 13.90 2.86 -56.57
N GLY A 30 14.93 2.52 -55.78
CA GLY A 30 16.31 2.37 -56.26
C GLY A 30 17.39 3.26 -55.65
N SER A 31 17.05 4.37 -55.03
CA SER A 31 18.01 5.17 -54.28
C SER A 31 17.34 6.01 -53.16
N VAL A 32 17.97 6.06 -52.01
CA VAL A 32 17.50 6.90 -50.89
C VAL A 32 18.21 8.26 -51.01
N THR A 33 17.59 9.21 -51.70
CA THR A 33 17.98 10.61 -51.59
C THR A 33 16.93 11.29 -50.71
N SER A 34 17.29 11.60 -49.46
CA SER A 34 16.47 12.45 -48.60
C SER A 34 16.87 13.90 -48.78
N SER A 35 16.07 14.69 -49.53
CA SER A 35 16.20 16.14 -49.45
C SER A 35 15.28 16.65 -48.33
N ILE A 36 15.87 17.13 -47.26
CA ILE A 36 15.15 17.80 -46.17
C ILE A 36 15.15 19.29 -46.53
N GLY A 37 14.02 19.79 -47.05
CA GLY A 37 13.79 21.21 -47.17
C GLY A 37 13.43 21.80 -45.81
N ALA A 38 14.38 22.41 -45.13
CA ALA A 38 14.13 23.11 -43.87
C ALA A 38 13.56 24.52 -44.18
N SER A 39 12.27 24.71 -44.01
CA SER A 39 11.76 26.02 -43.63
C SER A 39 11.81 26.16 -42.11
N ASN A 40 12.26 27.30 -41.62
CA ASN A 40 12.52 27.62 -40.21
C ASN A 40 11.28 27.45 -39.31
N THR A 41 11.01 26.23 -38.85
CA THR A 41 10.02 25.93 -37.80
C THR A 41 10.69 25.01 -36.80
N GLY A 42 10.84 25.49 -35.57
CA GLY A 42 11.56 24.80 -34.50
C GLY A 42 10.89 23.51 -34.07
N PHE A 43 11.39 22.39 -34.56
CA PHE A 43 11.07 21.06 -34.02
C PHE A 43 11.95 20.76 -32.81
N SER A 44 11.34 20.24 -31.77
CA SER A 44 12.11 19.77 -30.61
C SER A 44 12.92 18.52 -30.97
N PRO A 45 14.07 18.28 -30.32
CA PRO A 45 14.87 17.04 -30.52
C PRO A 45 14.08 15.75 -30.35
N LYS A 46 13.02 15.73 -29.56
CA LYS A 46 12.12 14.58 -29.38
C LYS A 46 11.28 14.27 -30.61
N SER A 47 10.82 15.30 -31.34
CA SER A 47 10.04 15.11 -32.55
C SER A 47 10.89 14.53 -33.68
N MET A 48 12.15 14.93 -33.79
CA MET A 48 13.11 14.37 -34.74
C MET A 48 13.43 12.90 -34.45
N PHE A 49 13.53 12.53 -33.18
CA PHE A 49 13.81 11.14 -32.77
C PHE A 49 12.66 10.19 -33.09
N LEU A 50 11.41 10.61 -32.89
CA LEU A 50 10.22 9.83 -33.24
C LEU A 50 10.09 9.63 -34.75
N ILE A 51 10.41 10.62 -35.57
CA ILE A 51 10.45 10.52 -37.04
C ILE A 51 11.53 9.53 -37.48
N PHE A 52 12.68 9.53 -36.84
CA PHE A 52 13.79 8.61 -37.14
C PHE A 52 13.45 7.16 -36.78
N ILE A 53 12.76 6.92 -35.66
CA ILE A 53 12.25 5.61 -35.27
C ILE A 53 11.19 5.11 -36.25
N ALA A 54 10.26 5.95 -36.66
CA ALA A 54 9.23 5.62 -37.65
C ALA A 54 9.85 5.18 -38.99
N LEU A 55 10.91 5.88 -39.44
CA LEU A 55 11.66 5.53 -40.63
C LEU A 55 12.43 4.19 -40.54
N ILE A 56 12.94 3.87 -39.38
CA ILE A 56 13.64 2.58 -39.13
C ILE A 56 12.63 1.42 -39.07
N LEU A 57 11.48 1.62 -38.46
CA LEU A 57 10.45 0.59 -38.34
C LEU A 57 9.73 0.31 -39.66
N SER A 58 9.59 1.31 -40.55
CA SER A 58 9.00 1.11 -41.89
C SER A 58 9.83 0.20 -42.80
N ARG A 59 11.12 0.01 -42.50
CA ARG A 59 11.98 -0.93 -43.23
C ARG A 59 11.64 -2.41 -43.01
N LYS A 60 10.81 -2.74 -42.00
CA LYS A 60 10.46 -4.13 -41.64
C LYS A 60 9.07 -4.59 -42.11
N GLY A 61 8.39 -3.83 -42.98
CA GLY A 61 7.11 -4.27 -43.57
C GLY A 61 5.93 -4.29 -42.60
N SER A 62 6.00 -3.55 -41.49
CA SER A 62 4.90 -3.44 -40.52
C SER A 62 4.10 -2.18 -40.76
N GLU A 63 2.76 -2.27 -40.74
CA GLU A 63 1.90 -1.09 -40.74
C GLU A 63 2.08 -0.31 -39.45
N ILE A 64 2.43 0.97 -39.55
CA ILE A 64 2.56 1.85 -38.41
C ILE A 64 1.40 2.85 -38.43
N LEU A 65 0.46 2.67 -37.52
CA LEU A 65 -0.59 3.65 -37.23
C LEU A 65 -0.01 4.73 -36.28
N LEU A 66 0.37 5.85 -36.81
CA LEU A 66 0.71 7.06 -36.04
C LEU A 66 -0.58 7.79 -35.70
N TYR A 67 -1.01 7.71 -34.44
CA TYR A 67 -2.05 8.62 -33.96
C TYR A 67 -1.37 9.97 -33.65
N PRO A 68 -1.90 11.09 -34.12
CA PRO A 68 -1.46 12.38 -33.63
C PRO A 68 -1.75 12.41 -32.13
N GLU A 69 -0.72 12.67 -31.30
CA GLU A 69 -0.98 13.11 -29.93
C GLU A 69 -1.98 14.26 -30.03
N LYS A 70 -3.20 14.04 -29.57
CA LYS A 70 -4.10 15.12 -29.25
C LYS A 70 -3.39 15.92 -28.18
N THR A 71 -2.70 16.98 -28.59
CA THR A 71 -2.57 18.13 -27.72
C THR A 71 -4.00 18.52 -27.39
N LEU A 72 -4.51 18.08 -26.26
CA LEU A 72 -5.69 18.66 -25.66
C LEU A 72 -5.48 20.15 -25.69
N PRO A 73 -6.40 20.95 -26.28
CA PRO A 73 -6.30 22.37 -26.15
C PRO A 73 -6.34 22.66 -24.65
N LEU A 74 -5.21 23.05 -24.09
CA LEU A 74 -5.10 23.74 -22.82
C LEU A 74 -5.81 25.09 -22.99
N HIS A 75 -7.12 25.12 -22.94
CA HIS A 75 -8.01 26.24 -22.67
C HIS A 75 -9.47 25.80 -22.89
N ARG A 76 -9.92 24.84 -22.10
CA ARG A 76 -11.17 25.07 -21.40
C ARG A 76 -10.79 25.80 -20.14
N ASN A 77 -11.26 27.03 -20.00
CA ASN A 77 -11.52 27.63 -18.71
C ASN A 77 -12.54 26.73 -18.00
N ILE A 78 -12.11 25.60 -17.50
CA ILE A 78 -12.70 25.00 -16.33
C ILE A 78 -12.32 26.02 -15.27
N THR A 79 -13.28 26.82 -14.87
CA THR A 79 -13.27 27.41 -13.53
C THR A 79 -13.05 26.19 -12.64
N ILE A 80 -11.80 25.95 -12.26
CA ILE A 80 -11.48 25.12 -11.12
C ILE A 80 -12.08 25.94 -9.99
N THR A 81 -13.32 25.65 -9.65
CA THR A 81 -13.76 25.87 -8.28
C THR A 81 -12.70 25.10 -7.53
N GLU A 82 -11.79 25.83 -6.89
CA GLU A 82 -10.81 25.27 -5.96
C GLU A 82 -11.60 24.44 -4.98
N MET A 83 -11.73 23.14 -5.23
CA MET A 83 -12.19 22.23 -4.20
C MET A 83 -11.03 22.19 -3.23
N SER A 84 -11.06 23.08 -2.26
CA SER A 84 -10.11 23.08 -1.16
C SER A 84 -10.40 21.83 -0.32
N TYR A 85 -9.65 20.76 -0.60
CA TYR A 85 -9.70 19.58 0.25
C TYR A 85 -9.25 19.92 1.65
N THR A 86 -9.87 19.27 2.61
CA THR A 86 -9.45 19.24 4.00
C THR A 86 -8.96 17.85 4.35
N ILE A 87 -8.22 17.69 5.42
CA ILE A 87 -7.74 16.37 5.86
C ILE A 87 -8.90 15.39 6.13
N LYS A 88 -10.10 15.90 6.43
CA LYS A 88 -11.31 15.09 6.69
C LYS A 88 -11.90 14.45 5.43
N ASP A 89 -11.52 14.92 4.24
CA ASP A 89 -11.95 14.34 2.98
C ASP A 89 -11.21 13.02 2.68
N PHE A 90 -10.14 12.76 3.41
CA PHE A 90 -9.27 11.60 3.25
C PHE A 90 -9.23 10.75 4.50
N GLU A 91 -8.99 9.45 4.32
CA GLU A 91 -8.94 8.48 5.39
C GLU A 91 -7.73 7.57 5.22
N ILE A 92 -6.81 7.59 6.19
CA ILE A 92 -5.72 6.62 6.31
C ILE A 92 -6.19 5.48 7.18
N MET A 93 -6.33 4.30 6.57
CA MET A 93 -6.76 3.07 7.23
C MET A 93 -5.56 2.22 7.63
N ALA A 94 -5.29 2.14 8.93
CA ALA A 94 -4.15 1.43 9.49
C ALA A 94 -4.45 -0.04 9.79
N PRO A 95 -3.49 -0.97 9.53
CA PRO A 95 -3.63 -2.37 9.86
C PRO A 95 -3.34 -2.62 11.34
N VAL A 96 -4.22 -3.32 12.03
CA VAL A 96 -4.06 -3.66 13.45
C VAL A 96 -4.14 -5.17 13.64
N GLY A 97 -3.08 -5.76 14.18
CA GLY A 97 -2.98 -7.18 14.51
C GLY A 97 -2.63 -7.47 15.96
N SER A 98 -2.34 -6.44 16.76
CA SER A 98 -2.06 -6.54 18.19
C SER A 98 -2.41 -5.22 18.89
N ARG A 99 -2.43 -5.23 20.25
CA ARG A 99 -2.68 -4.03 21.05
C ARG A 99 -1.59 -2.97 20.84
N GLU A 100 -0.32 -3.39 20.67
CA GLU A 100 0.78 -2.49 20.36
C GLU A 100 0.59 -1.81 18.98
N SER A 101 0.09 -2.55 17.99
CA SER A 101 -0.23 -1.99 16.66
C SER A 101 -1.42 -1.05 16.72
N LEU A 102 -2.42 -1.31 17.57
CA LEU A 102 -3.55 -0.42 17.82
C LEU A 102 -3.05 0.90 18.38
N ALA A 103 -2.32 0.88 19.49
CA ALA A 103 -1.77 2.08 20.10
C ALA A 103 -0.85 2.87 19.12
N ALA A 104 -0.02 2.15 18.35
CA ALA A 104 0.84 2.78 17.35
C ALA A 104 0.05 3.47 16.23
N ALA A 105 -1.05 2.89 15.76
CA ALA A 105 -1.93 3.48 14.75
C ALA A 105 -2.60 4.77 15.27
N LEU A 106 -3.11 4.73 16.49
CA LEU A 106 -3.75 5.88 17.14
C LEU A 106 -2.76 7.03 17.35
N HIS A 107 -1.58 6.74 17.89
CA HIS A 107 -0.54 7.76 18.12
C HIS A 107 0.05 8.34 16.83
N ALA A 108 0.03 7.58 15.73
CA ALA A 108 0.45 8.05 14.42
C ALA A 108 -0.62 8.89 13.69
N GLY A 109 -1.82 9.02 14.26
CA GLY A 109 -2.91 9.81 13.70
C GLY A 109 -3.67 9.12 12.56
N ALA A 110 -3.82 7.79 12.59
CA ALA A 110 -4.70 7.07 11.67
C ALA A 110 -6.14 7.56 11.81
N ASP A 111 -6.87 7.65 10.70
CA ASP A 111 -8.29 8.04 10.70
C ASP A 111 -9.20 6.84 10.96
N SER A 112 -8.72 5.66 10.61
CA SER A 112 -9.40 4.39 10.88
C SER A 112 -8.40 3.26 11.08
N ILE A 113 -8.85 2.21 11.76
CA ILE A 113 -8.12 0.96 11.90
C ILE A 113 -8.94 -0.19 11.34
N TYR A 114 -8.27 -1.24 10.83
CA TYR A 114 -8.93 -2.49 10.50
C TYR A 114 -8.22 -3.68 11.13
N PHE A 115 -9.01 -4.60 11.66
CA PHE A 115 -8.53 -5.76 12.39
C PHE A 115 -9.42 -6.98 12.16
N GLY A 116 -9.00 -8.15 12.63
CA GLY A 116 -9.78 -9.37 12.61
C GLY A 116 -9.79 -10.02 13.97
N ILE A 117 -10.84 -10.78 14.25
CA ILE A 117 -10.96 -11.60 15.45
C ILE A 117 -11.00 -13.07 15.04
N GLU A 118 -10.45 -13.96 15.86
CA GLU A 118 -10.56 -15.42 15.74
C GLU A 118 -10.54 -15.96 14.29
N SER A 119 -11.69 -16.36 13.76
CA SER A 119 -11.91 -16.91 12.42
C SER A 119 -12.61 -15.93 11.48
N LEU A 120 -13.00 -16.40 10.29
CA LEU A 120 -13.74 -15.66 9.26
C LEU A 120 -13.05 -14.40 8.71
N ASN A 121 -11.74 -14.28 8.88
CA ASN A 121 -10.95 -13.22 8.26
C ASN A 121 -9.69 -13.77 7.56
N MET A 122 -9.22 -13.06 6.52
CA MET A 122 -8.13 -13.49 5.63
C MET A 122 -6.77 -13.64 6.32
N ARG A 123 -6.63 -13.24 7.58
CA ARG A 123 -5.42 -13.36 8.40
C ARG A 123 -5.64 -14.17 9.69
N ALA A 124 -6.69 -14.96 9.76
CA ALA A 124 -7.05 -15.72 10.96
C ALA A 124 -5.89 -16.52 11.56
N ARG A 125 -5.01 -17.09 10.72
CA ARG A 125 -3.82 -17.86 11.18
C ARG A 125 -2.57 -17.02 11.42
N SER A 126 -2.52 -15.76 11.04
CA SER A 126 -1.27 -14.97 11.05
C SER A 126 -1.31 -13.68 11.86
N ALA A 127 -2.49 -13.15 12.15
CA ALA A 127 -2.63 -11.86 12.82
C ALA A 127 -3.99 -11.69 13.51
N SER A 128 -4.49 -12.73 14.18
CA SER A 128 -5.70 -12.66 15.00
C SER A 128 -5.34 -12.89 16.46
N THR A 129 -5.07 -11.79 17.16
CA THR A 129 -4.83 -11.81 18.60
C THR A 129 -6.05 -11.35 19.39
N PHE A 130 -7.08 -10.84 18.70
CA PHE A 130 -8.31 -10.34 19.28
C PHE A 130 -9.43 -11.39 19.22
N THR A 131 -10.32 -11.31 20.20
CA THR A 131 -11.52 -12.14 20.35
C THR A 131 -12.78 -11.30 20.25
N ILE A 132 -13.95 -11.93 20.27
CA ILE A 132 -15.24 -11.21 20.33
C ILE A 132 -15.31 -10.32 21.59
N ASP A 133 -14.74 -10.74 22.69
CA ASP A 133 -14.78 -10.00 23.95
C ASP A 133 -13.96 -8.69 23.91
N ASP A 134 -12.95 -8.62 23.03
CA ASP A 134 -12.14 -7.41 22.84
C ASP A 134 -12.88 -6.29 22.04
N LEU A 135 -13.97 -6.59 21.34
CA LEU A 135 -14.64 -5.65 20.44
C LEU A 135 -15.07 -4.36 21.12
N ARG A 136 -15.67 -4.45 22.32
CA ARG A 136 -16.13 -3.27 23.10
C ARG A 136 -14.96 -2.39 23.51
N GLU A 137 -13.87 -3.01 23.96
CA GLU A 137 -12.68 -2.24 24.37
C GLU A 137 -12.06 -1.53 23.17
N ILE A 138 -11.91 -2.23 22.03
CA ILE A 138 -11.35 -1.64 20.80
C ILE A 138 -12.24 -0.50 20.30
N ALA A 139 -13.56 -0.71 20.21
CA ALA A 139 -14.49 0.32 19.76
C ALA A 139 -14.42 1.56 20.66
N LYS A 140 -14.43 1.36 21.99
CA LYS A 140 -14.31 2.43 22.98
C LYS A 140 -13.00 3.21 22.82
N ILE A 141 -11.87 2.53 22.74
CA ILE A 141 -10.55 3.16 22.55
C ILE A 141 -10.53 3.98 21.26
N CYS A 142 -11.06 3.44 20.17
CA CYS A 142 -11.13 4.14 18.89
C CYS A 142 -12.03 5.40 18.99
N ASP A 143 -13.19 5.31 19.60
CA ASP A 143 -14.11 6.42 19.80
C ASP A 143 -13.48 7.54 20.64
N GLU A 144 -12.81 7.19 21.74
CA GLU A 144 -12.07 8.13 22.59
C GLU A 144 -10.99 8.94 21.83
N HIS A 145 -10.47 8.37 20.73
CA HIS A 145 -9.47 9.01 19.86
C HIS A 145 -10.05 9.60 18.57
N GLY A 146 -11.37 9.49 18.37
CA GLY A 146 -12.04 9.94 17.14
C GLY A 146 -11.63 9.12 15.88
N VAL A 147 -11.24 7.86 16.07
CA VAL A 147 -10.77 6.94 15.02
C VAL A 147 -11.84 5.89 14.74
N LYS A 148 -12.14 5.61 13.47
CA LYS A 148 -13.11 4.57 13.10
C LYS A 148 -12.51 3.18 13.26
N SER A 149 -13.34 2.21 13.65
CA SER A 149 -12.95 0.81 13.80
C SER A 149 -13.66 -0.08 12.78
N TYR A 150 -12.89 -0.90 12.04
CA TYR A 150 -13.43 -1.79 11.01
C TYR A 150 -13.06 -3.24 11.26
N LEU A 151 -14.09 -4.08 11.43
CA LEU A 151 -13.92 -5.51 11.64
C LEU A 151 -13.91 -6.27 10.31
N THR A 152 -12.89 -7.09 10.06
CA THR A 152 -12.84 -7.92 8.85
C THR A 152 -13.58 -9.24 9.03
N ILE A 153 -14.64 -9.46 8.23
CA ILE A 153 -15.34 -10.74 8.02
C ILE A 153 -15.30 -11.00 6.51
N ASN A 154 -14.10 -11.22 5.97
CA ASN A 154 -13.86 -11.17 4.53
C ASN A 154 -13.35 -12.49 3.93
N THR A 155 -13.61 -13.61 4.58
CA THR A 155 -13.48 -14.95 4.00
C THR A 155 -14.74 -15.36 3.24
N ILE A 156 -14.64 -16.42 2.46
CA ILE A 156 -15.83 -17.13 1.96
C ILE A 156 -16.53 -17.78 3.15
N ILE A 157 -17.86 -17.70 3.19
CA ILE A 157 -18.72 -18.25 4.24
C ILE A 157 -19.38 -19.53 3.73
N TYR A 158 -19.33 -20.59 4.51
CA TYR A 158 -20.03 -21.84 4.27
C TYR A 158 -21.28 -21.92 5.18
N ASP A 159 -22.20 -22.85 4.91
CA ASP A 159 -23.43 -22.97 5.68
C ASP A 159 -23.15 -23.19 7.19
N GLU A 160 -22.12 -23.96 7.53
CA GLU A 160 -21.68 -24.16 8.92
C GLU A 160 -21.15 -22.92 9.62
N ASP A 161 -20.72 -21.90 8.87
CA ASP A 161 -20.21 -20.65 9.42
C ASP A 161 -21.31 -19.61 9.72
N ILE A 162 -22.50 -19.77 9.14
CA ILE A 162 -23.58 -18.75 9.19
C ILE A 162 -23.91 -18.35 10.64
N ALA A 163 -24.06 -19.32 11.53
CA ALA A 163 -24.39 -19.03 12.94
C ALA A 163 -23.28 -18.21 13.63
N LEU A 164 -22.02 -18.56 13.39
CA LEU A 164 -20.86 -17.81 13.93
C LEU A 164 -20.75 -16.43 13.31
N MET A 165 -20.96 -16.33 12.00
CA MET A 165 -20.93 -15.06 11.26
C MET A 165 -21.95 -14.08 11.83
N ARG A 166 -23.19 -14.50 12.02
CA ARG A 166 -24.25 -13.68 12.63
C ARG A 166 -23.88 -13.24 14.04
N LYS A 167 -23.40 -14.16 14.89
CA LYS A 167 -22.95 -13.84 16.24
C LYS A 167 -21.86 -12.76 16.24
N ILE A 168 -20.90 -12.82 15.30
CA ILE A 168 -19.81 -11.85 15.20
C ILE A 168 -20.34 -10.49 14.74
N VAL A 169 -21.23 -10.44 13.76
CA VAL A 169 -21.84 -9.20 13.27
C VAL A 169 -22.67 -8.52 14.38
N ASP A 170 -23.49 -9.30 15.09
CA ASP A 170 -24.30 -8.77 16.20
C ASP A 170 -23.40 -8.20 17.30
N ALA A 171 -22.35 -8.92 17.70
CA ALA A 171 -21.39 -8.45 18.68
C ALA A 171 -20.64 -7.19 18.23
N ALA A 172 -20.29 -7.09 16.95
CA ALA A 172 -19.66 -5.91 16.38
C ALA A 172 -20.58 -4.69 16.46
N LYS A 173 -21.87 -4.86 16.10
CA LYS A 173 -22.87 -3.81 16.20
C LYS A 173 -23.10 -3.36 17.63
N GLU A 174 -23.30 -4.31 18.55
CA GLU A 174 -23.48 -4.02 19.99
C GLU A 174 -22.27 -3.30 20.61
N ALA A 175 -21.07 -3.65 20.14
CA ALA A 175 -19.83 -3.02 20.59
C ALA A 175 -19.63 -1.59 20.04
N GLY A 176 -20.37 -1.18 19.01
CA GLY A 176 -20.18 0.10 18.34
C GLY A 176 -19.06 0.13 17.30
N ILE A 177 -18.73 -1.03 16.72
CA ILE A 177 -17.78 -1.10 15.60
C ILE A 177 -18.34 -0.32 14.40
N SER A 178 -17.53 0.58 13.83
CA SER A 178 -17.99 1.51 12.79
C SER A 178 -18.48 0.80 11.53
N ALA A 179 -17.74 -0.20 11.01
CA ALA A 179 -18.15 -0.97 9.85
C ALA A 179 -17.56 -2.39 9.83
N VAL A 180 -18.18 -3.27 9.02
CA VAL A 180 -17.67 -4.61 8.71
C VAL A 180 -17.09 -4.62 7.29
N ILE A 181 -15.86 -5.09 7.14
CA ILE A 181 -15.23 -5.31 5.83
C ILE A 181 -15.60 -6.72 5.35
N ALA A 182 -16.47 -6.81 4.32
CA ALA A 182 -17.06 -8.05 3.83
C ALA A 182 -16.62 -8.40 2.41
N ALA A 183 -16.59 -9.69 2.10
CA ALA A 183 -16.40 -10.23 0.75
C ALA A 183 -17.49 -11.21 0.32
N ASP A 184 -18.22 -11.76 1.27
CA ASP A 184 -19.29 -12.72 1.04
C ASP A 184 -20.66 -12.04 1.10
N VAL A 185 -21.56 -12.41 0.19
CA VAL A 185 -22.90 -11.81 0.10
C VAL A 185 -23.73 -12.10 1.36
N ALA A 186 -23.54 -13.26 2.00
CA ALA A 186 -24.25 -13.59 3.24
C ALA A 186 -23.89 -12.61 4.37
N VAL A 187 -22.62 -12.20 4.47
CA VAL A 187 -22.18 -11.17 5.44
C VAL A 187 -22.81 -9.82 5.11
N MET A 188 -22.74 -9.40 3.84
CA MET A 188 -23.29 -8.10 3.39
C MET A 188 -24.80 -8.01 3.65
N ALA A 189 -25.54 -9.05 3.27
CA ALA A 189 -26.99 -9.11 3.44
C ALA A 189 -27.37 -9.02 4.94
N TYR A 190 -26.70 -9.80 5.79
CA TYR A 190 -27.01 -9.80 7.21
C TYR A 190 -26.58 -8.48 7.89
N CYS A 191 -25.46 -7.89 7.53
CA CYS A 191 -25.07 -6.57 8.02
C CYS A 191 -26.13 -5.51 7.68
N ASN A 192 -26.66 -5.52 6.44
CA ASN A 192 -27.72 -4.60 6.05
C ASN A 192 -29.03 -4.86 6.78
N GLU A 193 -29.40 -6.14 7.00
CA GLU A 193 -30.59 -6.54 7.77
C GLU A 193 -30.54 -5.95 9.19
N VAL A 194 -29.40 -6.04 9.86
CA VAL A 194 -29.24 -5.53 11.22
C VAL A 194 -28.83 -4.05 11.27
N GLY A 195 -28.60 -3.39 10.13
CA GLY A 195 -28.20 -1.98 10.03
C GLY A 195 -26.74 -1.74 10.45
N GLN A 196 -25.84 -2.68 10.19
CA GLN A 196 -24.38 -2.52 10.36
C GLN A 196 -23.77 -2.03 9.04
N GLU A 197 -22.97 -0.96 9.09
CA GLU A 197 -22.27 -0.43 7.91
C GLU A 197 -21.30 -1.48 7.32
N VAL A 198 -21.23 -1.52 5.98
CA VAL A 198 -20.38 -2.46 5.22
C VAL A 198 -19.40 -1.71 4.35
N HIS A 199 -18.14 -2.13 4.38
CA HIS A 199 -17.12 -1.83 3.39
C HIS A 199 -16.83 -3.06 2.55
N LEU A 200 -16.73 -2.91 1.23
CA LEU A 200 -16.45 -4.05 0.36
C LEU A 200 -14.97 -4.37 0.33
N SER A 201 -14.65 -5.64 0.48
CA SER A 201 -13.28 -6.10 0.49
C SER A 201 -12.69 -6.27 -0.92
N THR A 202 -11.38 -6.17 -1.05
CA THR A 202 -10.64 -6.36 -2.31
C THR A 202 -10.87 -7.73 -2.96
N GLN A 203 -11.31 -8.76 -2.21
CA GLN A 203 -11.60 -10.09 -2.75
C GLN A 203 -12.79 -10.13 -3.73
N LEU A 204 -13.61 -9.08 -3.76
CA LEU A 204 -14.66 -8.93 -4.78
C LEU A 204 -14.12 -8.54 -6.15
N ASN A 205 -12.87 -8.03 -6.21
CA ASN A 205 -12.17 -7.66 -7.43
C ASN A 205 -12.97 -6.68 -8.31
N ILE A 206 -13.59 -5.68 -7.69
CA ILE A 206 -14.38 -4.66 -8.38
C ILE A 206 -13.45 -3.82 -9.26
N SER A 207 -13.70 -3.84 -10.58
CA SER A 207 -12.80 -3.29 -11.59
C SER A 207 -13.48 -2.42 -12.65
N ASN A 208 -14.78 -2.15 -12.49
CA ASN A 208 -15.54 -1.30 -13.40
C ASN A 208 -16.74 -0.66 -12.67
N ALA A 209 -17.31 0.38 -13.28
CA ALA A 209 -18.42 1.14 -12.71
C ALA A 209 -19.71 0.32 -12.55
N GLU A 210 -20.00 -0.62 -13.46
CA GLU A 210 -21.21 -1.43 -13.38
C GLU A 210 -21.16 -2.41 -12.19
N ALA A 211 -19.99 -3.05 -11.97
CA ALA A 211 -19.79 -3.89 -10.79
C ALA A 211 -19.90 -3.05 -9.50
N LEU A 212 -19.27 -1.86 -9.47
CA LEU A 212 -19.38 -0.94 -8.34
C LEU A 212 -20.84 -0.56 -8.07
N LYS A 213 -21.59 -0.17 -9.10
CA LYS A 213 -23.02 0.17 -9.01
C LYS A 213 -23.88 -1.00 -8.52
N PHE A 214 -23.56 -2.23 -8.93
CA PHE A 214 -24.24 -3.40 -8.40
C PHE A 214 -24.02 -3.55 -6.90
N TYR A 215 -22.78 -3.42 -6.45
CA TYR A 215 -22.42 -3.61 -5.05
C TYR A 215 -22.70 -2.41 -4.14
N SER A 216 -22.89 -1.21 -4.69
CA SER A 216 -23.20 -0.01 -3.91
C SER A 216 -24.50 -0.14 -3.08
N ARG A 217 -25.39 -1.06 -3.46
CA ARG A 217 -26.58 -1.38 -2.65
C ARG A 217 -26.26 -1.96 -1.27
N PHE A 218 -25.05 -2.43 -1.05
CA PHE A 218 -24.64 -3.08 0.19
C PHE A 218 -23.65 -2.23 0.99
N ALA A 219 -22.95 -1.27 0.37
CA ALA A 219 -21.83 -0.62 1.03
C ALA A 219 -21.58 0.81 0.53
N ASP A 220 -21.07 1.64 1.43
CA ASP A 220 -20.72 3.04 1.17
C ASP A 220 -19.23 3.22 0.79
N VAL A 221 -18.40 2.22 1.07
CA VAL A 221 -16.98 2.21 0.72
C VAL A 221 -16.63 0.95 -0.06
N VAL A 222 -15.95 1.12 -1.19
CA VAL A 222 -15.63 0.04 -2.13
C VAL A 222 -14.13 -0.03 -2.37
N VAL A 223 -13.51 -1.17 -2.02
CA VAL A 223 -12.11 -1.45 -2.36
C VAL A 223 -12.04 -1.90 -3.81
N LEU A 224 -11.37 -1.12 -4.65
CA LEU A 224 -11.15 -1.51 -6.04
C LEU A 224 -10.08 -2.59 -6.19
N ALA A 225 -10.12 -3.32 -7.30
CA ALA A 225 -9.11 -4.31 -7.67
C ALA A 225 -7.73 -3.66 -7.79
N ARG A 226 -6.69 -4.35 -7.31
CA ARG A 226 -5.30 -3.84 -7.28
C ARG A 226 -4.61 -3.86 -8.64
N GLU A 227 -5.22 -4.50 -9.61
CA GLU A 227 -4.76 -4.61 -10.98
C GLU A 227 -5.11 -3.39 -11.86
N LEU A 228 -5.96 -2.49 -11.34
CA LEU A 228 -6.37 -1.28 -12.04
C LEU A 228 -5.23 -0.23 -12.06
N ASN A 229 -5.12 0.49 -13.18
CA ASN A 229 -4.33 1.72 -13.22
C ASN A 229 -5.18 2.95 -12.85
N LEU A 230 -4.52 4.05 -12.49
CA LEU A 230 -5.22 5.25 -12.02
C LEU A 230 -6.16 5.88 -13.05
N LYS A 231 -5.91 5.70 -14.36
CA LYS A 231 -6.85 6.15 -15.41
C LYS A 231 -8.16 5.35 -15.37
N GLN A 232 -8.09 4.05 -15.05
CA GLN A 232 -9.30 3.23 -14.89
C GLN A 232 -10.02 3.59 -13.58
N VAL A 233 -9.28 3.85 -12.50
CA VAL A 233 -9.85 4.33 -11.23
C VAL A 233 -10.59 5.65 -11.44
N ARG A 234 -9.98 6.62 -12.15
CA ARG A 234 -10.60 7.90 -12.47
C ARG A 234 -11.93 7.73 -13.23
N LYS A 235 -11.99 6.84 -14.21
CA LYS A 235 -13.25 6.56 -14.93
C LYS A 235 -14.35 6.03 -14.02
N ILE A 236 -13.99 5.19 -13.04
CA ILE A 236 -14.95 4.70 -12.04
C ILE A 236 -15.42 5.86 -11.15
N TYR A 237 -14.51 6.71 -10.71
CA TYR A 237 -14.83 7.90 -9.91
C TYR A 237 -15.76 8.85 -10.68
N ASP A 238 -15.45 9.15 -11.95
CA ASP A 238 -16.29 10.01 -12.79
C ASP A 238 -17.70 9.41 -12.93
N ALA A 239 -17.82 8.09 -13.12
CA ALA A 239 -19.11 7.40 -13.18
C ALA A 239 -19.89 7.50 -11.85
N ILE A 240 -19.22 7.45 -10.69
CA ILE A 240 -19.87 7.66 -9.38
C ILE A 240 -20.46 9.08 -9.33
N GLN A 241 -19.73 10.09 -9.77
CA GLN A 241 -20.18 11.48 -9.76
C GLN A 241 -21.32 11.71 -10.77
N GLU A 242 -21.15 11.27 -12.00
CA GLU A 242 -22.11 11.50 -13.10
C GLU A 242 -23.43 10.75 -12.86
N GLN A 243 -23.37 9.51 -12.42
CA GLN A 243 -24.55 8.66 -12.19
C GLN A 243 -25.11 8.78 -10.77
N GLN A 244 -24.48 9.57 -9.90
CA GLN A 244 -24.87 9.74 -8.49
C GLN A 244 -24.99 8.39 -7.78
N ILE A 245 -23.97 7.52 -7.93
CA ILE A 245 -23.98 6.19 -7.32
C ILE A 245 -23.77 6.31 -5.81
N LYS A 246 -24.81 5.99 -5.07
CA LYS A 246 -24.88 6.11 -3.61
C LYS A 246 -24.89 4.75 -2.94
N GLY A 247 -24.35 4.71 -1.73
CA GLY A 247 -24.46 3.56 -0.82
C GLY A 247 -25.72 3.60 0.05
N PRO A 248 -25.86 2.65 0.99
CA PRO A 248 -27.02 2.55 1.89
C PRO A 248 -27.22 3.78 2.78
N MET A 249 -26.17 4.51 3.13
CA MET A 249 -26.25 5.74 3.93
C MET A 249 -26.73 6.95 3.12
N GLY A 250 -26.95 6.82 1.81
CA GLY A 250 -27.41 7.87 0.92
C GLY A 250 -26.33 8.81 0.40
N GLU A 251 -25.07 8.61 0.80
CA GLU A 251 -23.90 9.34 0.35
C GLU A 251 -23.30 8.68 -0.90
N LEU A 252 -22.51 9.46 -1.67
CA LEU A 252 -21.76 8.91 -2.80
C LEU A 252 -20.75 7.86 -2.33
N VAL A 253 -20.68 6.75 -3.06
CA VAL A 253 -19.72 5.69 -2.75
C VAL A 253 -18.29 6.22 -2.78
N ARG A 254 -17.53 5.93 -1.73
CA ARG A 254 -16.11 6.29 -1.61
C ARG A 254 -15.22 5.17 -2.13
N ILE A 255 -14.20 5.56 -2.88
CA ILE A 255 -13.20 4.62 -3.39
C ILE A 255 -12.10 4.41 -2.35
N GLU A 256 -11.88 3.15 -1.98
CA GLU A 256 -10.76 2.69 -1.18
C GLU A 256 -9.74 1.97 -2.07
N MET A 257 -8.45 2.29 -1.89
CA MET A 257 -7.35 1.57 -2.53
C MET A 257 -6.21 1.30 -1.55
N PHE A 258 -5.49 0.20 -1.78
CA PHE A 258 -4.24 -0.01 -1.06
C PHE A 258 -3.20 1.03 -1.49
N CYS A 259 -2.51 1.62 -0.50
CA CYS A 259 -1.44 2.58 -0.75
C CYS A 259 -0.05 2.05 -0.36
N HIS A 260 0.04 1.08 0.54
CA HIS A 260 1.32 0.54 1.01
C HIS A 260 1.24 -0.91 1.45
N GLY A 261 2.35 -1.64 1.30
CA GLY A 261 2.58 -2.94 1.91
C GLY A 261 2.44 -4.12 0.95
N ALA A 262 2.30 -5.31 1.50
CA ALA A 262 2.40 -6.55 0.74
C ALA A 262 1.38 -6.66 -0.40
N LEU A 263 1.88 -6.88 -1.61
CA LEU A 263 1.05 -7.22 -2.77
C LEU A 263 0.94 -8.74 -2.93
N CYS A 264 -0.25 -9.22 -3.29
CA CYS A 264 -0.46 -10.63 -3.59
C CYS A 264 -0.02 -10.93 -5.03
N MET A 265 0.59 -12.08 -5.25
CA MET A 265 0.91 -12.58 -6.59
C MET A 265 -0.36 -12.91 -7.41
N ALA A 266 -1.38 -13.43 -6.73
CA ALA A 266 -2.64 -13.82 -7.34
C ALA A 266 -3.68 -12.70 -7.23
N VAL A 267 -4.70 -12.74 -8.09
CA VAL A 267 -5.93 -11.98 -7.92
C VAL A 267 -6.49 -12.23 -6.51
N SER A 268 -6.90 -11.16 -5.84
CA SER A 268 -7.28 -11.21 -4.42
C SER A 268 -8.37 -12.25 -4.15
N GLY A 269 -8.12 -13.13 -3.17
CA GLY A 269 -9.04 -14.20 -2.77
C GLY A 269 -9.12 -15.41 -3.73
N LYS A 270 -8.36 -15.42 -4.84
CA LYS A 270 -8.44 -16.48 -5.88
C LYS A 270 -7.20 -17.40 -5.91
N CYS A 271 -6.36 -17.39 -4.87
CA CYS A 271 -5.13 -18.17 -4.83
C CYS A 271 -5.37 -19.60 -4.33
N TYR A 272 -4.89 -20.59 -5.08
CA TYR A 272 -4.94 -22.02 -4.74
C TYR A 272 -3.62 -22.59 -4.17
N LEU A 273 -2.52 -21.82 -4.15
CA LEU A 273 -1.21 -22.35 -3.79
C LEU A 273 -1.18 -23.02 -2.40
N SER A 274 -1.68 -22.34 -1.38
CA SER A 274 -1.71 -22.90 -0.02
C SER A 274 -2.66 -24.09 0.11
N LEU A 275 -3.77 -24.09 -0.63
CA LEU A 275 -4.73 -25.21 -0.64
C LEU A 275 -4.10 -26.44 -1.29
N ASN A 276 -3.45 -26.26 -2.45
CA ASN A 276 -2.83 -27.36 -3.19
C ASN A 276 -1.67 -28.01 -2.42
N GLU A 277 -0.79 -27.20 -1.81
CA GLU A 277 0.42 -27.72 -1.15
C GLU A 277 0.19 -28.20 0.28
N LEU A 278 -0.73 -27.56 1.02
CA LEU A 278 -0.83 -27.70 2.46
C LEU A 278 -2.26 -27.94 2.95
N ASN A 279 -3.21 -28.18 2.05
CA ASN A 279 -4.63 -28.28 2.36
C ASN A 279 -5.13 -27.11 3.25
N ALA A 280 -4.64 -25.90 2.96
CA ALA A 280 -4.90 -24.68 3.71
C ALA A 280 -5.45 -23.58 2.79
N SER A 281 -6.77 -23.41 2.78
CA SER A 281 -7.45 -22.48 1.87
C SER A 281 -7.17 -21.02 2.21
N ALA A 282 -6.54 -20.29 1.29
CA ALA A 282 -6.22 -18.88 1.48
C ALA A 282 -7.47 -18.01 1.61
N ASN A 283 -8.55 -18.30 0.85
CA ASN A 283 -9.81 -17.55 0.93
C ASN A 283 -10.65 -17.90 2.18
N ARG A 284 -10.19 -18.87 2.97
CA ARG A 284 -10.73 -19.23 4.28
C ARG A 284 -9.80 -18.79 5.44
N GLY A 285 -8.92 -17.82 5.21
CA GLY A 285 -8.01 -17.26 6.22
C GLY A 285 -6.72 -18.03 6.46
N ALA A 286 -6.46 -19.11 5.70
CA ALA A 286 -5.32 -19.99 5.89
C ALA A 286 -4.24 -19.84 4.81
N CYS A 287 -3.90 -18.59 4.44
CA CYS A 287 -2.79 -18.32 3.52
C CYS A 287 -1.44 -18.60 4.20
N MET A 288 -0.75 -19.65 3.77
CA MET A 288 0.57 -20.05 4.29
C MET A 288 1.75 -19.38 3.59
N GLN A 289 1.47 -18.41 2.71
CA GLN A 289 2.46 -17.61 1.97
C GLN A 289 3.49 -18.45 1.21
N VAL A 290 3.11 -19.59 0.66
CA VAL A 290 4.00 -20.47 -0.12
C VAL A 290 4.66 -19.74 -1.29
N CYS A 291 4.00 -18.75 -1.89
CA CYS A 291 4.58 -17.89 -2.93
C CYS A 291 5.80 -17.06 -2.45
N ARG A 292 6.08 -17.02 -1.14
CA ARG A 292 7.23 -16.28 -0.56
C ARG A 292 8.46 -17.18 -0.34
N ARG A 293 8.40 -18.45 -0.73
CA ARG A 293 9.52 -19.38 -0.68
C ARG A 293 10.40 -19.25 -1.93
N ALA A 294 11.63 -19.71 -1.84
CA ALA A 294 12.50 -19.92 -2.98
C ALA A 294 12.05 -21.17 -3.75
N TYR A 295 12.14 -21.12 -5.08
CA TYR A 295 11.78 -22.23 -5.96
C TYR A 295 12.87 -22.46 -7.00
N THR A 296 13.07 -23.73 -7.36
CA THR A 296 13.80 -24.13 -8.57
C THR A 296 12.76 -24.52 -9.62
N VAL A 297 12.89 -23.97 -10.82
CA VAL A 297 12.01 -24.29 -11.95
C VAL A 297 12.80 -25.11 -12.97
N LYS A 298 12.34 -26.34 -13.24
CA LYS A 298 12.93 -27.21 -14.25
C LYS A 298 11.98 -27.37 -15.43
N ASP A 299 12.47 -27.10 -16.64
CA ASP A 299 11.75 -27.44 -17.85
C ASP A 299 11.88 -28.96 -18.10
N LYS A 300 10.75 -29.63 -18.28
CA LYS A 300 10.72 -31.09 -18.51
C LYS A 300 11.07 -31.49 -19.94
N GLU A 301 10.94 -30.57 -20.89
CA GLU A 301 11.13 -30.87 -22.31
C GLU A 301 12.56 -30.58 -22.78
N SER A 302 13.28 -29.67 -22.13
CA SER A 302 14.59 -29.21 -22.56
C SER A 302 15.77 -29.53 -21.63
N ASP A 303 15.57 -30.23 -20.52
CA ASP A 303 16.55 -30.45 -19.44
C ASP A 303 17.24 -29.16 -18.91
N ILE A 304 16.75 -28.00 -19.30
CA ILE A 304 17.22 -26.70 -18.80
C ILE A 304 16.69 -26.51 -17.39
N GLU A 305 17.56 -26.56 -16.38
CA GLU A 305 17.27 -25.99 -15.08
C GLU A 305 17.43 -24.48 -15.21
N LEU A 306 16.30 -23.77 -15.20
CA LEU A 306 16.33 -22.35 -14.97
C LEU A 306 16.64 -22.16 -13.48
N GLU A 307 17.91 -22.00 -13.16
CA GLU A 307 18.29 -21.33 -11.94
C GLU A 307 17.82 -19.87 -12.11
N VAL A 308 16.60 -19.62 -11.66
CA VAL A 308 16.08 -18.27 -11.65
C VAL A 308 16.89 -17.55 -10.59
N ASP A 309 17.82 -16.71 -10.99
CA ASP A 309 18.65 -15.86 -10.11
C ASP A 309 17.81 -15.08 -9.11
N ASN A 310 16.56 -14.84 -9.43
CA ASN A 310 15.54 -14.42 -8.52
C ASN A 310 14.75 -15.63 -8.03
N GLN A 311 15.28 -16.29 -7.02
CA GLN A 311 14.65 -17.46 -6.37
C GLN A 311 13.21 -17.23 -5.92
N TYR A 312 12.73 -16.00 -5.92
CA TYR A 312 11.40 -15.59 -5.47
C TYR A 312 10.47 -15.21 -6.62
N ILE A 313 10.40 -16.06 -7.63
CA ILE A 313 9.61 -15.86 -8.87
C ILE A 313 8.12 -15.56 -8.67
N MET A 314 7.59 -15.87 -7.49
CA MET A 314 6.19 -15.62 -7.11
C MET A 314 6.04 -14.64 -5.93
N SER A 315 7.13 -13.99 -5.49
CA SER A 315 7.12 -13.06 -4.35
C SER A 315 7.18 -11.60 -4.82
N PRO A 316 6.05 -10.93 -5.08
CA PRO A 316 6.07 -9.53 -5.47
C PRO A 316 6.74 -8.66 -4.40
N LYS A 317 7.42 -7.60 -4.86
CA LYS A 317 7.81 -6.50 -3.99
C LYS A 317 6.59 -5.88 -3.31
N ASP A 318 6.80 -5.13 -2.25
CA ASP A 318 5.73 -4.46 -1.54
C ASP A 318 5.30 -3.18 -2.31
N LEU A 319 3.98 -2.93 -2.35
CA LEU A 319 3.41 -1.73 -2.95
C LEU A 319 3.88 -0.49 -2.17
N LYS A 320 4.26 0.56 -2.89
CA LYS A 320 4.53 1.87 -2.32
C LYS A 320 4.05 2.95 -3.29
N THR A 321 3.12 3.80 -2.86
CA THR A 321 2.48 4.81 -3.71
C THR A 321 2.79 6.24 -3.30
N ILE A 322 3.59 6.44 -2.27
CA ILE A 322 3.77 7.75 -1.63
C ILE A 322 4.28 8.83 -2.61
N HIS A 323 5.03 8.45 -3.64
CA HIS A 323 5.61 9.35 -4.63
C HIS A 323 4.64 9.76 -5.76
N PHE A 324 3.43 9.19 -5.80
CA PHE A 324 2.33 9.58 -6.68
C PHE A 324 0.99 9.63 -5.91
N MET A 325 1.03 10.04 -4.64
CA MET A 325 -0.17 10.22 -3.82
C MET A 325 -1.12 11.26 -4.39
N ASP A 326 -0.59 12.32 -4.95
CA ASP A 326 -1.32 13.35 -5.69
C ASP A 326 -2.14 12.75 -6.84
N GLU A 327 -1.54 11.91 -7.68
CA GLU A 327 -2.24 11.21 -8.77
C GLU A 327 -3.36 10.28 -8.23
N MET A 328 -3.16 9.62 -7.09
CA MET A 328 -4.19 8.79 -6.47
C MET A 328 -5.38 9.65 -5.97
N ILE A 329 -5.09 10.77 -5.33
CA ILE A 329 -6.10 11.74 -4.86
C ILE A 329 -6.90 12.28 -6.04
N GLU A 330 -6.22 12.68 -7.10
CA GLU A 330 -6.84 13.19 -8.34
C GLU A 330 -7.64 12.10 -9.07
N ALA A 331 -7.23 10.84 -9.00
CA ALA A 331 -8.00 9.73 -9.52
C ALA A 331 -9.30 9.45 -8.75
N GLY A 332 -9.52 10.12 -7.62
CA GLY A 332 -10.75 10.01 -6.83
C GLY A 332 -10.66 9.07 -5.63
N VAL A 333 -9.47 8.60 -5.27
CA VAL A 333 -9.28 7.78 -4.05
C VAL A 333 -9.48 8.66 -2.81
N ARG A 334 -10.27 8.16 -1.85
CA ARG A 334 -10.56 8.88 -0.60
C ARG A 334 -10.20 8.08 0.65
N VAL A 335 -10.05 6.75 0.53
CA VAL A 335 -9.65 5.87 1.63
C VAL A 335 -8.36 5.15 1.21
N PHE A 336 -7.28 5.39 1.95
CA PHE A 336 -5.94 4.87 1.68
C PHE A 336 -5.61 3.77 2.67
N LYS A 337 -5.64 2.52 2.19
CA LYS A 337 -5.44 1.35 3.03
C LYS A 337 -3.99 0.89 3.06
N ILE A 338 -3.47 0.71 4.25
CA ILE A 338 -2.14 0.14 4.49
C ILE A 338 -2.28 -1.37 4.73
N GLU A 339 -1.59 -2.23 3.96
CA GLU A 339 -1.53 -3.67 4.24
C GLU A 339 -0.44 -3.95 5.26
N GLY A 340 -0.76 -4.72 6.31
CA GLY A 340 0.24 -5.06 7.30
C GLY A 340 -0.24 -5.56 8.65
N ARG A 341 -1.39 -6.24 8.79
CA ARG A 341 -1.89 -6.75 10.08
C ARG A 341 -0.91 -7.65 10.85
N ALA A 342 -0.02 -8.34 10.15
CA ALA A 342 1.03 -9.16 10.75
C ALA A 342 2.35 -8.40 10.98
N ARG A 343 2.35 -7.05 10.86
CA ARG A 343 3.54 -6.23 11.06
C ARG A 343 3.62 -5.68 12.48
N GLY A 344 4.84 -5.34 12.90
CA GLY A 344 5.06 -4.75 14.22
C GLY A 344 4.55 -3.30 14.33
N PRO A 345 4.42 -2.77 15.55
CA PRO A 345 3.91 -1.44 15.80
C PRO A 345 4.79 -0.34 15.18
N GLU A 346 6.10 -0.55 15.06
CA GLU A 346 7.02 0.35 14.39
C GLU A 346 6.70 0.55 12.90
N TYR A 347 6.28 -0.52 12.22
CA TYR A 347 5.83 -0.44 10.82
C TYR A 347 4.55 0.38 10.72
N VAL A 348 3.56 0.07 11.57
CA VAL A 348 2.27 0.76 11.54
C VAL A 348 2.47 2.26 11.77
N ARG A 349 3.23 2.63 12.79
CA ARG A 349 3.53 4.02 13.11
C ARG A 349 4.19 4.73 11.94
N THR A 350 5.31 4.22 11.47
CA THR A 350 6.10 4.89 10.42
C THR A 350 5.32 5.06 9.13
N VAL A 351 4.56 4.02 8.70
CA VAL A 351 3.81 4.10 7.45
C VAL A 351 2.64 5.07 7.58
N VAL A 352 1.87 5.04 8.68
CA VAL A 352 0.76 5.97 8.90
C VAL A 352 1.26 7.41 8.91
N GLU A 353 2.32 7.73 9.69
CA GLU A 353 2.90 9.07 9.75
C GLU A 353 3.30 9.57 8.35
N CYS A 354 4.06 8.78 7.57
CA CYS A 354 4.49 9.19 6.23
C CYS A 354 3.31 9.48 5.28
N TYR A 355 2.29 8.62 5.26
CA TYR A 355 1.14 8.82 4.37
C TYR A 355 0.23 9.96 4.85
N LYS A 356 0.11 10.18 6.16
CA LYS A 356 -0.61 11.33 6.72
C LYS A 356 0.06 12.65 6.33
N GLU A 357 1.38 12.71 6.49
CA GLU A 357 2.20 13.86 6.07
C GLU A 357 2.11 14.11 4.56
N ALA A 358 2.07 13.05 3.74
CA ALA A 358 1.96 13.17 2.28
C ALA A 358 0.62 13.77 1.86
N ILE A 359 -0.51 13.31 2.45
CA ILE A 359 -1.83 13.88 2.20
C ILE A 359 -1.89 15.33 2.65
N GLN A 360 -1.40 15.64 3.85
CA GLN A 360 -1.38 17.01 4.35
C GLN A 360 -0.55 17.92 3.43
N SER A 361 0.59 17.42 2.98
CA SER A 361 1.45 18.15 2.04
C SER A 361 0.79 18.42 0.68
N TYR A 362 -0.06 17.50 0.19
CA TYR A 362 -0.88 17.72 -1.00
C TYR A 362 -1.92 18.83 -0.76
N ILE A 363 -2.64 18.77 0.36
CA ILE A 363 -3.65 19.77 0.72
C ILE A 363 -3.03 21.17 0.84
N ASP A 364 -1.84 21.26 1.43
CA ASP A 364 -1.11 22.51 1.65
C ASP A 364 -0.40 23.01 0.37
N GLY A 365 -0.47 22.27 -0.74
CA GLY A 365 0.23 22.60 -1.99
C GLY A 365 1.76 22.54 -1.88
N THR A 366 2.29 21.77 -0.92
CA THR A 366 3.73 21.66 -0.62
C THR A 366 4.31 20.27 -0.92
N PHE A 367 3.58 19.42 -1.63
CA PHE A 367 4.06 18.12 -2.07
C PHE A 367 5.27 18.28 -3.00
N SER A 368 6.40 17.62 -2.72
CA SER A 368 7.65 17.81 -3.46
C SER A 368 8.52 16.55 -3.45
N ASP A 369 9.41 16.45 -4.42
CA ASP A 369 10.38 15.34 -4.53
C ASP A 369 11.28 15.24 -3.29
N GLU A 370 11.62 16.37 -2.65
CA GLU A 370 12.43 16.39 -1.43
C GLU A 370 11.69 15.74 -0.26
N LYS A 371 10.41 16.04 -0.08
CA LYS A 371 9.56 15.41 0.93
C LYS A 371 9.38 13.93 0.65
N VAL A 372 9.14 13.56 -0.62
CA VAL A 372 9.06 12.17 -1.06
C VAL A 372 10.34 11.42 -0.72
N ALA A 373 11.51 11.97 -1.00
CA ALA A 373 12.78 11.36 -0.65
C ALA A 373 12.94 11.12 0.86
N ASN A 374 12.50 12.07 1.70
CA ASN A 374 12.50 11.91 3.16
C ASN A 374 11.57 10.77 3.61
N TRP A 375 10.33 10.72 3.10
CA TRP A 375 9.41 9.63 3.43
C TRP A 375 9.94 8.28 2.94
N ASP A 376 10.56 8.24 1.77
CA ASP A 376 11.17 7.02 1.22
C ASP A 376 12.27 6.47 2.14
N GLU A 377 13.14 7.31 2.68
CA GLU A 377 14.15 6.89 3.65
C GLU A 377 13.51 6.34 4.93
N ARG A 378 12.48 7.00 5.45
CA ARG A 378 11.74 6.52 6.64
C ARG A 378 11.06 5.18 6.36
N LEU A 379 10.39 5.02 5.22
CA LEU A 379 9.71 3.78 4.84
C LEU A 379 10.69 2.61 4.64
N LYS A 380 11.93 2.86 4.21
CA LYS A 380 12.98 1.83 4.10
C LYS A 380 13.43 1.30 5.46
N THR A 381 13.28 2.04 6.56
CA THR A 381 13.73 1.58 7.89
C THR A 381 12.88 0.45 8.44
N VAL A 382 11.61 0.34 8.04
CA VAL A 382 10.67 -0.67 8.51
C VAL A 382 10.52 -1.82 7.52
N PHE A 383 9.83 -2.88 7.91
CA PHE A 383 9.68 -4.09 7.10
C PHE A 383 9.18 -3.79 5.68
N ASN A 384 9.95 -4.22 4.68
CA ASN A 384 9.56 -4.22 3.27
C ASN A 384 10.27 -5.36 2.52
N ARG A 385 9.84 -5.66 1.28
CA ARG A 385 10.45 -6.65 0.37
C ARG A 385 11.01 -5.99 -0.90
N GLY A 386 11.55 -4.77 -0.77
CA GLY A 386 11.72 -3.85 -1.87
C GLY A 386 10.37 -3.24 -2.27
N PHE A 387 10.40 -2.13 -2.98
CA PHE A 387 9.19 -1.38 -3.33
C PHE A 387 8.97 -1.33 -4.85
N TRP A 388 7.69 -1.25 -5.26
CA TRP A 388 7.27 -0.96 -6.60
C TRP A 388 5.88 -0.30 -6.61
N ASN A 389 5.46 0.19 -7.79
CA ASN A 389 4.23 0.99 -7.94
C ASN A 389 2.94 0.14 -8.06
N GLY A 390 3.05 -1.18 -8.01
CA GLY A 390 1.95 -2.02 -8.42
C GLY A 390 1.63 -1.81 -9.90
N TYR A 391 0.36 -1.97 -10.25
CA TYR A 391 -0.14 -1.72 -11.61
C TYR A 391 -0.68 -0.31 -11.81
N TYR A 392 -0.64 0.53 -10.79
CA TYR A 392 -1.34 1.82 -10.73
C TYR A 392 -0.89 2.83 -11.77
N LEU A 393 0.38 2.84 -12.14
CA LEU A 393 0.92 3.68 -13.20
C LEU A 393 0.91 3.02 -14.60
N GLY A 394 0.23 1.86 -14.74
CA GLY A 394 0.05 1.16 -16.02
C GLY A 394 1.14 0.15 -16.37
N GLN A 395 1.95 -0.27 -15.39
CA GLN A 395 2.90 -1.37 -15.57
C GLN A 395 2.17 -2.65 -16.00
N ARG A 396 2.78 -3.39 -16.95
CA ARG A 396 2.23 -4.66 -17.45
C ARG A 396 2.83 -5.90 -16.79
N LEU A 397 4.05 -5.77 -16.25
CA LEU A 397 4.78 -6.85 -15.62
C LEU A 397 4.97 -6.53 -14.14
N GLY A 398 4.86 -7.57 -13.29
CA GLY A 398 5.13 -7.45 -11.87
C GLY A 398 6.62 -7.32 -11.58
N GLU A 399 6.95 -6.77 -10.42
CA GLU A 399 8.31 -6.74 -9.89
C GLU A 399 8.42 -7.68 -8.69
N TRP A 400 9.51 -8.46 -8.67
CA TRP A 400 9.73 -9.53 -7.71
C TRP A 400 10.79 -9.16 -6.69
N SER A 401 10.60 -9.64 -5.46
CA SER A 401 11.57 -9.45 -4.39
C SER A 401 12.86 -10.27 -4.69
N LYS A 402 14.02 -9.68 -4.38
CA LYS A 402 15.32 -10.32 -4.61
C LYS A 402 15.76 -11.19 -3.44
N ASN A 403 15.24 -10.95 -2.24
CA ASN A 403 15.70 -11.57 -1.01
C ASN A 403 14.55 -12.19 -0.22
N TYR A 404 14.88 -13.21 0.59
CA TYR A 404 13.94 -13.74 1.57
C TYR A 404 13.79 -12.78 2.75
N GLY A 405 12.54 -12.56 3.16
CA GLY A 405 12.25 -11.77 4.34
C GLY A 405 12.19 -10.27 4.08
N SER A 406 12.84 -9.50 4.97
CA SER A 406 12.76 -8.04 4.95
C SER A 406 14.04 -7.40 4.38
N GLU A 407 13.87 -6.40 3.53
CA GLU A 407 14.93 -5.52 3.02
C GLU A 407 15.07 -4.23 3.85
N ALA A 408 14.39 -4.12 5.01
CA ALA A 408 14.50 -2.96 5.86
C ALA A 408 15.96 -2.65 6.23
N THR A 409 16.31 -1.37 6.21
CA THR A 409 17.68 -0.89 6.50
C THR A 409 18.01 -0.96 7.98
N GLU A 410 17.00 -0.98 8.84
CA GLU A 410 17.15 -1.11 10.30
C GLU A 410 16.54 -2.43 10.82
N ARG A 411 17.07 -2.88 11.93
CA ARG A 411 16.57 -4.04 12.68
C ARG A 411 16.50 -3.73 14.16
N LYS A 412 15.45 -4.21 14.81
CA LYS A 412 15.32 -4.11 16.26
C LYS A 412 15.96 -5.33 16.94
N VAL A 413 16.83 -5.06 17.89
CA VAL A 413 17.50 -6.05 18.75
C VAL A 413 16.98 -5.87 20.16
N TYR A 414 16.43 -6.93 20.75
CA TYR A 414 15.89 -6.86 22.10
C TYR A 414 16.98 -6.50 23.11
N ALA A 415 16.73 -5.50 23.92
CA ALA A 415 17.64 -5.00 24.96
C ALA A 415 17.11 -5.29 26.36
N GLY A 416 15.83 -5.04 26.63
CA GLY A 416 15.27 -5.23 27.96
C GLY A 416 13.81 -4.82 28.05
N ARG A 417 13.34 -4.58 29.28
CA ARG A 417 11.95 -4.23 29.57
C ARG A 417 11.82 -3.05 30.53
N GLY A 418 10.72 -2.32 30.40
CA GLY A 418 10.34 -1.25 31.30
C GLY A 418 10.02 -1.74 32.70
N ILE A 419 10.45 -1.00 33.70
CA ILE A 419 10.22 -1.26 35.12
C ILE A 419 9.28 -0.21 35.69
N LYS A 420 9.63 1.08 35.52
CA LYS A 420 8.92 2.20 36.15
C LYS A 420 9.04 3.47 35.33
N TYR A 421 8.04 4.30 35.42
CA TYR A 421 8.05 5.64 34.85
C TYR A 421 7.88 6.68 35.97
N PHE A 422 8.74 7.68 35.95
CA PHE A 422 8.74 8.81 36.89
C PHE A 422 8.16 10.03 36.21
N SER A 423 6.83 10.19 36.32
CA SER A 423 6.06 11.21 35.58
C SER A 423 6.52 12.65 35.82
N ASN A 424 6.96 12.98 37.03
CA ASN A 424 7.37 14.34 37.38
C ASN A 424 8.62 14.84 36.64
N ILE A 425 9.44 13.93 36.14
CA ILE A 425 10.73 14.23 35.51
C ILE A 425 10.86 13.65 34.09
N GLY A 426 9.85 12.93 33.59
CA GLY A 426 9.88 12.34 32.25
C GLY A 426 10.94 11.24 32.06
N VAL A 427 11.27 10.52 33.14
CA VAL A 427 12.31 9.48 33.14
C VAL A 427 11.69 8.10 33.26
N ALA A 428 12.20 7.15 32.52
CA ALA A 428 11.83 5.76 32.60
C ALA A 428 13.00 4.89 33.07
N GLU A 429 12.71 3.88 33.89
CA GLU A 429 13.65 2.86 34.34
C GLU A 429 13.40 1.57 33.53
N PHE A 430 14.52 0.98 33.05
CA PHE A 430 14.53 -0.28 32.32
C PHE A 430 15.52 -1.25 32.94
N LEU A 431 15.18 -2.55 32.90
CA LEU A 431 16.12 -3.64 33.14
C LEU A 431 16.67 -4.12 31.81
N ILE A 432 17.97 -4.11 31.66
CA ILE A 432 18.65 -4.64 30.45
C ILE A 432 18.78 -6.15 30.60
N GLU A 433 18.13 -6.91 29.72
CA GLU A 433 18.01 -8.38 29.82
C GLU A 433 18.83 -9.14 28.76
N ALA A 434 19.14 -8.49 27.63
CA ALA A 434 19.81 -9.16 26.51
C ALA A 434 21.00 -8.38 25.96
N SER A 435 20.78 -7.43 25.08
CA SER A 435 21.88 -6.65 24.47
C SER A 435 22.17 -5.39 25.27
N GLU A 436 23.47 -5.05 25.39
CA GLU A 436 23.88 -3.74 25.93
C GLU A 436 23.34 -2.59 25.09
N ILE A 437 23.16 -1.44 25.75
CA ILE A 437 22.84 -0.16 25.11
C ILE A 437 23.90 0.87 25.42
N LYS A 438 24.10 1.85 24.52
CA LYS A 438 25.13 2.90 24.62
C LYS A 438 24.51 4.27 24.40
N VAL A 439 25.08 5.29 25.01
CA VAL A 439 24.76 6.67 24.69
C VAL A 439 24.96 6.91 23.19
N GLY A 440 23.98 7.55 22.54
CA GLY A 440 23.89 7.71 21.10
C GLY A 440 23.07 6.63 20.38
N ASP A 441 22.73 5.51 21.03
CA ASP A 441 21.89 4.49 20.42
C ASP A 441 20.47 5.00 20.13
N LYS A 442 19.93 4.65 18.97
CA LYS A 442 18.51 4.79 18.64
C LYS A 442 17.76 3.62 19.28
N LEU A 443 16.84 3.91 20.18
CA LEU A 443 16.04 2.94 20.90
C LEU A 443 14.58 2.95 20.42
N LEU A 444 13.94 1.79 20.50
CA LEU A 444 12.51 1.60 20.26
C LEU A 444 11.89 0.98 21.51
N ILE A 445 10.85 1.60 22.03
CA ILE A 445 10.04 1.09 23.13
C ILE A 445 8.67 0.68 22.57
N THR A 446 8.22 -0.55 22.87
CA THR A 446 6.92 -1.03 22.41
C THR A 446 6.12 -1.61 23.57
N GLY A 447 4.81 -1.37 23.56
CA GLY A 447 3.89 -1.90 24.55
C GLY A 447 2.43 -1.73 24.16
N PRO A 448 1.50 -2.44 24.79
CA PRO A 448 0.08 -2.44 24.43
C PRO A 448 -0.59 -1.06 24.42
N THR A 449 -0.13 -0.15 25.25
CA THR A 449 -0.63 1.24 25.32
C THR A 449 0.40 2.27 24.85
N THR A 450 1.68 1.90 24.83
CA THR A 450 2.80 2.74 24.38
C THR A 450 2.91 2.72 22.84
N GLY A 451 2.43 1.66 22.20
CA GLY A 451 2.53 1.48 20.76
C GLY A 451 3.98 1.27 20.33
N ALA A 452 4.53 2.25 19.64
CA ALA A 452 5.94 2.30 19.22
C ALA A 452 6.48 3.70 19.52
N MET A 453 7.49 3.81 20.36
CA MET A 453 8.12 5.07 20.76
C MET A 453 9.61 5.01 20.45
N TYR A 454 10.09 5.91 19.62
CA TYR A 454 11.51 6.05 19.32
C TYR A 454 12.14 7.09 20.25
N VAL A 455 13.36 6.79 20.71
CA VAL A 455 14.17 7.69 21.55
C VAL A 455 15.63 7.53 21.18
N THR A 456 16.37 8.64 21.12
CA THR A 456 17.83 8.60 21.11
C THR A 456 18.32 8.63 22.57
N LEU A 457 19.22 7.74 22.93
CA LEU A 457 19.75 7.66 24.28
C LEU A 457 20.81 8.76 24.49
N ASP A 458 20.38 9.95 24.88
CA ASP A 458 21.28 11.09 25.09
C ASP A 458 22.08 10.96 26.39
N GLU A 459 21.47 10.42 27.44
CA GLU A 459 22.08 10.19 28.75
C GLU A 459 21.51 8.91 29.38
N ALA A 460 22.39 8.07 29.93
CA ALA A 460 22.01 6.89 30.70
C ALA A 460 22.53 7.00 32.14
N ARG A 461 21.66 6.67 33.11
CA ARG A 461 22.03 6.68 34.55
C ARG A 461 21.81 5.33 35.18
N VAL A 462 22.85 4.87 35.87
CA VAL A 462 22.84 3.67 36.72
C VAL A 462 23.13 4.12 38.15
N GLU A 463 22.24 3.82 39.10
CA GLU A 463 22.35 4.28 40.49
C GLU A 463 22.65 5.79 40.59
N LEU A 464 21.93 6.61 39.79
CA LEU A 464 22.07 8.06 39.68
C LEU A 464 23.40 8.56 39.09
N LYS A 465 24.33 7.69 38.68
CA LYS A 465 25.59 8.05 38.03
C LYS A 465 25.40 7.91 36.50
N THR A 466 25.89 8.91 35.77
CA THR A 466 25.94 8.87 34.32
C THR A 466 26.94 7.83 33.84
N VAL A 467 26.54 7.05 32.86
CA VAL A 467 27.33 5.97 32.23
C VAL A 467 27.17 6.02 30.71
N ASP A 468 28.21 5.67 29.98
CA ASP A 468 28.19 5.64 28.51
C ASP A 468 27.64 4.31 27.95
N VAL A 469 27.81 3.21 28.72
CA VAL A 469 27.40 1.85 28.32
C VAL A 469 26.69 1.16 29.46
N VAL A 470 25.54 0.55 29.16
CA VAL A 470 24.76 -0.22 30.12
C VAL A 470 24.74 -1.68 29.69
N LYS A 471 25.27 -2.55 30.53
CA LYS A 471 25.39 -3.99 30.28
C LYS A 471 24.13 -4.76 30.74
N LYS A 472 24.03 -6.00 30.29
CA LYS A 472 23.01 -6.95 30.73
C LYS A 472 22.98 -7.10 32.27
N GLY A 473 21.77 -7.20 32.83
CA GLY A 473 21.52 -7.38 34.26
C GLY A 473 21.43 -6.07 35.06
N VAL A 474 21.64 -4.91 34.39
CA VAL A 474 21.70 -3.60 35.04
C VAL A 474 20.38 -2.85 34.86
N HIS A 475 19.95 -2.17 35.90
CA HIS A 475 18.86 -1.18 35.87
C HIS A 475 19.41 0.16 35.37
N VAL A 476 18.77 0.74 34.38
CA VAL A 476 19.14 2.03 33.79
C VAL A 476 17.95 2.96 33.75
N SER A 477 18.18 4.22 33.98
CA SER A 477 17.17 5.27 33.84
C SER A 477 17.60 6.31 32.81
N PHE A 478 16.66 6.72 31.95
CA PHE A 478 16.86 7.77 30.97
C PHE A 478 15.54 8.49 30.62
N LYS A 479 15.62 9.67 30.03
CA LYS A 479 14.47 10.45 29.60
C LYS A 479 13.77 9.77 28.43
N VAL A 480 12.45 9.80 28.44
CA VAL A 480 11.59 9.31 27.35
C VAL A 480 10.54 10.37 26.99
N PRO A 481 10.10 10.44 25.72
CA PRO A 481 9.14 11.45 25.27
C PRO A 481 7.77 11.35 25.96
N ASP A 482 7.34 10.13 26.29
CA ASP A 482 6.04 9.87 26.87
C ASP A 482 6.09 8.70 27.86
N ARG A 483 4.98 8.48 28.53
CA ARG A 483 4.82 7.46 29.59
C ARG A 483 4.97 6.06 29.05
N ILE A 484 5.87 5.27 29.66
CA ILE A 484 5.97 3.82 29.49
C ILE A 484 5.15 3.08 30.57
N ARG A 485 4.92 1.80 30.34
CA ARG A 485 4.31 0.89 31.31
C ARG A 485 5.31 -0.20 31.73
N PRO A 486 5.15 -0.77 32.95
CA PRO A 486 5.89 -1.98 33.30
C PRO A 486 5.72 -3.06 32.24
N SER A 487 6.82 -3.74 31.91
CA SER A 487 6.90 -4.77 30.87
C SER A 487 6.87 -4.29 29.42
N ASP A 488 6.80 -2.98 29.14
CA ASP A 488 7.08 -2.48 27.81
C ASP A 488 8.46 -2.95 27.35
N ARG A 489 8.58 -3.36 26.11
CA ARG A 489 9.81 -3.93 25.58
C ARG A 489 10.72 -2.84 25.02
N LEU A 490 11.99 -2.90 25.41
CA LEU A 490 13.04 -2.02 24.92
C LEU A 490 13.87 -2.74 23.86
N TYR A 491 14.08 -2.07 22.74
CA TYR A 491 14.93 -2.56 21.65
C TYR A 491 15.97 -1.51 21.27
N ARG A 492 17.15 -1.97 20.86
CA ARG A 492 18.14 -1.17 20.15
C ARG A 492 17.90 -1.29 18.65
N MET A 493 17.82 -0.17 17.96
CA MET A 493 17.74 -0.13 16.51
C MET A 493 19.14 -0.17 15.93
N VAL A 494 19.42 -1.12 15.06
CA VAL A 494 20.73 -1.31 14.45
C VAL A 494 20.64 -1.36 12.94
N PRO A 495 21.66 -0.94 12.20
CA PRO A 495 21.75 -1.16 10.76
C PRO A 495 21.62 -2.64 10.43
N ALA A 496 20.84 -2.98 9.41
CA ALA A 496 20.62 -4.39 9.03
C ALA A 496 21.91 -5.11 8.64
N GLU A 497 22.91 -4.38 8.15
CA GLU A 497 24.23 -4.89 7.75
C GLU A 497 25.03 -5.41 8.95
N GLU A 498 24.92 -4.75 10.11
CA GLU A 498 25.60 -5.18 11.36
C GLU A 498 25.23 -6.61 11.74
N LEU A 499 23.94 -6.98 11.60
CA LEU A 499 23.48 -8.32 11.92
C LEU A 499 23.81 -9.36 10.85
N LYS A 500 23.99 -8.94 9.59
CA LYS A 500 24.44 -9.83 8.51
C LYS A 500 25.92 -10.20 8.69
N ALA A 501 26.75 -9.28 9.15
CA ALA A 501 28.15 -9.53 9.45
C ALA A 501 28.31 -10.56 10.57
N LYS A 502 27.59 -10.40 11.70
CA LYS A 502 27.63 -11.33 12.85
C LYS A 502 27.08 -12.73 12.59
N ARG A 503 26.35 -12.96 11.47
CA ARG A 503 25.88 -14.31 11.09
C ARG A 503 26.87 -15.06 10.19
N LYS A 504 27.89 -14.38 9.67
CA LYS A 504 28.92 -14.97 8.81
C LYS A 504 30.16 -15.35 9.60
N GLU A 505 30.32 -14.85 10.82
CA GLU A 505 31.26 -15.29 11.84
C GLU A 505 30.67 -16.48 12.65
#